data_335d3277def2c56886076e3713dfd674
#
_entry.id   335d3277def2c56886076e3713dfd674
#
_cell.length_a   1.000
_cell.length_b   1.000
_cell.length_c   1.000
_cell.angle_alpha   90.00
_cell.angle_beta   90.00
_cell.angle_gamma   90.00
#
_symmetry.space_group_name_H-M   'P 1'
#
loop_
_entity.id
_entity.type
_entity.pdbx_description
1 polymer ?
#
loop_
_entity_poly.entity_id
_entity_poly.type
_entity_poly.pdbx_seq_one_letter_code
_entity_poly.pdbx_strand_id
1 'polypeptide(L)' 'MVTRNITKDTATQVNANLIGVKVLPGEGESANCTVSYSVDGKVFTDVDPVLTDDNNVIANIPRYVYLKFSQDVVITVE' A
#
# COMPACT_ATOMS: atom_id res chain seq x y z
N MET A 1 -16.99 -1.99 3.09
CA MET A 1 -15.77 -2.32 2.32
C MET A 1 -15.63 -1.33 1.17
N VAL A 2 -14.49 -0.70 1.06
CA VAL A 2 -14.22 0.31 0.04
C VAL A 2 -12.97 -0.12 -0.74
N THR A 3 -13.04 -0.01 -2.06
CA THR A 3 -11.94 -0.35 -2.95
C THR A 3 -11.44 0.93 -3.64
N ARG A 4 -10.12 1.14 -3.64
CA ARG A 4 -9.51 2.32 -4.24
C ARG A 4 -8.33 1.91 -5.10
N ASN A 5 -8.19 2.57 -6.25
CA ASN A 5 -7.02 2.44 -7.11
C ASN A 5 -5.98 3.47 -6.68
N ILE A 6 -4.75 3.03 -6.47
CA ILE A 6 -3.66 3.93 -6.08
C ILE A 6 -2.52 3.78 -7.07
N THR A 7 -2.14 4.90 -7.66
CA THR A 7 -1.01 4.95 -8.59
C THR A 7 0.31 4.89 -7.82
N LYS A 8 1.29 4.22 -8.39
CA LYS A 8 2.62 4.10 -7.76
C LYS A 8 3.18 5.47 -7.40
N ASP A 9 3.93 5.51 -6.32
CA ASP A 9 4.63 6.68 -5.81
C ASP A 9 3.72 7.86 -5.46
N THR A 10 2.41 7.60 -5.26
CA THR A 10 1.45 8.61 -4.84
C THR A 10 1.10 8.41 -3.37
N ALA A 11 1.37 9.41 -2.54
CA ALA A 11 1.03 9.36 -1.12
C ALA A 11 -0.49 9.45 -0.96
N THR A 12 -1.08 8.50 -0.26
CA THR A 12 -2.52 8.42 -0.06
C THR A 12 -2.83 8.18 1.41
N GLN A 13 -3.63 9.05 2.00
CA GLN A 13 -4.05 8.87 3.40
C GLN A 13 -5.12 7.79 3.47
N VAL A 14 -4.94 6.85 4.39
CA VAL A 14 -5.86 5.72 4.57
C VAL A 14 -6.34 5.68 6.02
N ASN A 15 -7.65 5.55 6.19
CA ASN A 15 -8.27 5.44 7.50
C ASN A 15 -8.66 3.99 7.76
N ALA A 16 -7.66 3.15 8.00
CA ALA A 16 -7.88 1.74 8.35
C ALA A 16 -6.60 1.19 8.96
N ASN A 17 -6.72 0.17 9.78
CA ASN A 17 -5.57 -0.53 10.35
C ASN A 17 -5.42 -1.94 9.81
N LEU A 18 -6.24 -2.32 8.84
CA LEU A 18 -6.13 -3.58 8.10
C LEU A 18 -6.53 -3.30 6.66
N ILE A 19 -5.64 -3.57 5.74
CA ILE A 19 -5.84 -3.24 4.32
C ILE A 19 -5.47 -4.46 3.48
N GLY A 20 -6.39 -4.87 2.60
CA GLY A 20 -6.07 -5.83 1.56
C GLY A 20 -5.48 -5.07 0.36
N VAL A 21 -4.45 -5.63 -0.25
CA VAL A 21 -3.77 -4.98 -1.37
C VAL A 21 -3.63 -5.96 -2.53
N LYS A 22 -4.07 -5.55 -3.70
CA LYS A 22 -3.79 -6.29 -4.93
C LYS A 22 -2.80 -5.48 -5.74
N VAL A 23 -1.60 -6.02 -5.93
CA VAL A 23 -0.57 -5.35 -6.72
C VAL A 23 -0.88 -5.54 -8.20
N LEU A 24 -0.74 -4.46 -8.97
CA LEU A 24 -0.93 -4.48 -10.42
C LEU A 24 0.43 -4.21 -11.05
N PRO A 25 1.27 -5.26 -11.22
CA PRO A 25 2.60 -5.05 -11.78
C PRO A 25 2.51 -4.63 -13.25
N GLY A 26 3.48 -3.87 -13.70
CA GLY A 26 3.57 -3.48 -15.08
C GLY A 26 3.88 -4.66 -15.99
N GLU A 27 3.79 -4.44 -17.29
CA GLU A 27 4.08 -5.48 -18.27
C GLU A 27 5.51 -6.00 -18.09
N GLY A 28 5.64 -7.31 -17.98
CA GLY A 28 6.94 -7.94 -17.77
C GLY A 28 7.44 -7.89 -16.33
N GLU A 29 6.66 -7.32 -15.40
CA GLU A 29 7.04 -7.22 -14.01
C GLU A 29 6.28 -8.25 -13.17
N SER A 30 6.88 -8.61 -12.02
CA SER A 30 6.23 -9.45 -11.02
C SER A 30 5.73 -8.57 -9.88
N ALA A 31 4.75 -9.06 -9.13
CA ALA A 31 4.27 -8.36 -7.94
C ALA A 31 5.37 -8.34 -6.88
N ASN A 32 5.96 -7.18 -6.65
CA ASN A 32 7.03 -6.97 -5.67
C ASN A 32 6.98 -5.50 -5.26
N CYS A 33 6.00 -5.17 -4.42
CA CYS A 33 5.67 -3.79 -4.10
C CYS A 33 6.18 -3.44 -2.72
N THR A 34 7.06 -2.45 -2.64
CA THR A 34 7.48 -1.87 -1.37
C THR A 34 6.43 -0.86 -0.92
N VAL A 35 6.05 -0.96 0.35
CA VAL A 35 5.10 -0.04 0.97
C VAL A 35 5.86 0.85 1.92
N SER A 36 5.61 2.15 1.83
CA SER A 36 6.14 3.13 2.78
C SER A 36 4.99 3.81 3.48
N TYR A 37 5.17 4.19 4.73
CA TYR A 37 4.15 4.91 5.47
C TYR A 37 4.72 6.17 6.10
N SER A 38 3.84 7.14 6.35
CA SER A 38 4.21 8.42 6.96
C SER A 38 3.05 8.96 7.78
N VAL A 39 3.36 9.61 8.90
CA VAL A 39 2.35 10.28 9.71
C VAL A 39 2.04 11.69 9.21
N ASP A 40 2.96 12.30 8.46
CA ASP A 40 2.81 13.69 8.00
C ASP A 40 2.78 13.82 6.46
N GLY A 41 2.97 12.74 5.74
CA GLY A 41 3.00 12.77 4.28
C GLY A 41 4.30 13.27 3.68
N LYS A 42 5.33 13.48 4.49
CA LYS A 42 6.62 14.05 4.05
C LYS A 42 7.77 13.09 4.24
N VAL A 43 7.89 12.50 5.42
CA VAL A 43 8.96 11.54 5.74
C VAL A 43 8.37 10.15 5.75
N PHE A 44 8.88 9.27 4.89
CA PHE A 44 8.34 7.91 4.72
C PHE A 44 9.33 6.87 5.19
N THR A 45 8.80 5.82 5.78
CA THR A 45 9.56 4.66 6.26
C THR A 45 9.03 3.42 5.58
N ASP A 46 9.92 2.58 5.04
CA ASP A 46 9.52 1.35 4.39
C ASP A 46 8.96 0.35 5.39
N VAL A 47 7.94 -0.39 4.96
CA VAL A 47 7.31 -1.44 5.75
C VAL A 47 7.74 -2.80 5.21
N ASP A 48 8.24 -3.66 6.08
CA ASP A 48 8.58 -5.03 5.74
C ASP A 48 7.42 -5.96 6.12
N PRO A 49 7.23 -7.07 5.40
CA PRO A 49 7.86 -7.44 4.14
C PRO A 49 7.20 -6.78 2.93
N VAL A 50 7.82 -6.91 1.76
CA VAL A 50 7.23 -6.38 0.52
C VAL A 50 5.94 -7.13 0.18
N LEU A 51 5.06 -6.47 -0.57
CA LEU A 51 3.80 -7.06 -1.01
C LEU A 51 4.02 -7.86 -2.29
N THR A 52 3.49 -9.07 -2.29
CA THR A 52 3.54 -9.99 -3.42
C THR A 52 2.15 -10.60 -3.61
N ASP A 53 1.99 -11.52 -4.55
CA ASP A 53 0.73 -12.24 -4.70
C ASP A 53 0.39 -13.09 -3.46
N ASP A 54 1.40 -13.53 -2.72
CA ASP A 54 1.21 -14.35 -1.53
C ASP A 54 1.12 -13.53 -0.24
N ASN A 55 1.73 -12.35 -0.21
CA ASN A 55 1.73 -11.45 0.94
C ASN A 55 1.07 -10.14 0.54
N ASN A 56 -0.24 -10.07 0.70
CA ASN A 56 -1.06 -8.99 0.15
C ASN A 56 -1.94 -8.31 1.20
N VAL A 57 -1.54 -8.38 2.46
CA VAL A 57 -2.29 -7.73 3.54
C VAL A 57 -1.34 -6.88 4.38
N ILE A 58 -1.78 -5.66 4.68
CA ILE A 58 -1.08 -4.77 5.61
C ILE A 58 -1.94 -4.68 6.86
N ALA A 59 -1.35 -5.04 8.01
CA ALA A 59 -2.05 -5.06 9.28
C ALA A 59 -1.32 -4.22 10.32
N ASN A 60 -2.03 -3.86 11.37
CA ASN A 60 -1.47 -3.17 12.54
C ASN A 60 -0.86 -1.82 12.21
N ILE A 61 -1.40 -1.12 11.24
CA ILE A 61 -0.98 0.25 10.94
C ILE A 61 -1.90 1.24 11.68
N PRO A 62 -1.36 2.39 12.10
CA PRO A 62 -2.20 3.44 12.68
C PRO A 62 -3.17 3.99 11.63
N ARG A 63 -4.34 4.44 12.08
CA ARG A 63 -5.31 5.11 11.21
C ARG A 63 -4.76 6.46 10.77
N TYR A 64 -5.20 6.91 9.59
CA TYR A 64 -4.85 8.22 9.02
C TYR A 64 -3.39 8.38 8.65
N VAL A 65 -2.64 7.28 8.51
CA VAL A 65 -1.29 7.38 7.96
C VAL A 65 -1.36 7.51 6.43
N TYR A 66 -0.33 8.09 5.86
CA TYR A 66 -0.16 8.15 4.41
C TYR A 66 0.61 6.92 3.97
N LEU A 67 0.13 6.26 2.94
CA LEU A 67 0.80 5.10 2.34
C LEU A 67 1.28 5.45 0.94
N LYS A 68 2.43 4.93 0.59
CA LYS A 68 2.99 5.09 -0.75
C LYS A 68 3.50 3.72 -1.21
N PHE A 69 3.17 3.36 -2.43
CA PHE A 69 3.45 2.04 -2.99
C PHE A 69 4.41 2.17 -4.17
N SER A 70 5.31 1.22 -4.34
CA SER A 70 6.29 1.24 -5.43
C SER A 70 5.73 0.71 -6.75
N GLN A 71 4.52 0.16 -6.74
CA GLN A 71 3.80 -0.29 -7.94
C GLN A 71 2.35 0.15 -7.82
N ASP A 72 1.63 0.15 -8.95
CA ASP A 72 0.20 0.43 -8.91
C ASP A 72 -0.52 -0.66 -8.12
N VAL A 73 -1.49 -0.27 -7.31
CA VAL A 73 -2.22 -1.21 -6.45
C VAL A 73 -3.71 -0.87 -6.43
N VAL A 74 -4.50 -1.87 -6.07
CA VAL A 74 -5.89 -1.68 -5.64
C VAL A 74 -5.95 -2.07 -4.18
N ILE A 75 -6.37 -1.15 -3.32
CA ILE A 75 -6.52 -1.45 -1.90
C ILE A 75 -7.99 -1.66 -1.57
N THR A 76 -8.24 -2.53 -0.60
CA THR A 76 -9.57 -2.76 -0.03
C THR A 76 -9.50 -2.48 1.45
N VAL A 77 -10.34 -1.57 1.93
CA VAL A 77 -10.39 -1.20 3.35
C VAL A 77 -11.82 -1.41 3.86
N GLU A 78 -11.91 -1.63 5.15
CA GLU A 78 -13.22 -1.81 5.79
C GLU A 78 -14.01 -0.51 5.84
#